data_521dcf6eeea0130da75807ba7a83246d
#
_entry.id   521dcf6eeea0130da75807ba7a83246d
#
_cell.length_a   1.000
_cell.length_b   1.000
_cell.length_c   1.000
_cell.angle_alpha   90.00
_cell.angle_beta   90.00
_cell.angle_gamma   90.00
#
_symmetry.space_group_name_H-M   'P 1'
#
loop_
_entity.id
_entity.type
_entity.pdbx_description
1 polymer ?
#
loop_
_entity_poly.entity_id
_entity_poly.type
_entity_poly.pdbx_seq_one_letter_code
_entity_poly.pdbx_strand_id
1 'polypeptide(L)'
;MDPAGFCCQTRLVIVAGKGGVGKTTVTAALARMAAGAGLSTLIVEVEGKSGLASTFDAGELTYQETVLHPGGAGAAEVRARTLTPDDALLEYLVDHGLRRISKRLVRSGALDVVATAAPGIRDILVLGKVKQLERAGVADHPGTVL
;
A
#
# COMPACT_ATOMS: atom_id res chain seq x y z
N MET A 1 -5.77 -26.09 5.05
CA MET A 1 -6.24 -24.66 5.14
C MET A 1 -6.70 -24.31 3.74
N ASP A 2 -7.94 -23.87 3.59
CA ASP A 2 -8.44 -23.38 2.32
C ASP A 2 -7.87 -21.97 2.04
N PRO A 3 -7.09 -21.78 0.95
CA PRO A 3 -6.49 -20.49 0.63
C PRO A 3 -7.52 -19.37 0.39
N ALA A 4 -8.63 -19.71 -0.26
CA ALA A 4 -9.72 -18.75 -0.52
C ALA A 4 -10.37 -18.32 0.80
N GLY A 5 -10.66 -19.28 1.69
CA GLY A 5 -11.20 -19.00 3.01
C GLY A 5 -10.28 -18.12 3.87
N PHE A 6 -8.97 -18.27 3.77
CA PHE A 6 -8.01 -17.37 4.44
C PHE A 6 -8.14 -15.94 3.94
N CYS A 7 -8.15 -15.71 2.64
CA CYS A 7 -8.29 -14.39 2.05
C CYS A 7 -9.64 -13.74 2.40
N CYS A 8 -10.74 -14.49 2.36
CA CYS A 8 -12.07 -13.95 2.68
C CYS A 8 -12.24 -13.51 4.14
N GLN A 9 -11.45 -14.06 5.06
CA GLN A 9 -11.49 -13.71 6.49
C GLN A 9 -10.51 -12.62 6.86
N THR A 10 -9.61 -12.24 5.96
CA THR A 10 -8.49 -11.33 6.25
C THR A 10 -8.61 -10.06 5.42
N ARG A 11 -8.71 -8.92 6.06
CA ARG A 11 -8.76 -7.60 5.38
C ARG A 11 -7.39 -7.01 5.12
N LEU A 12 -6.42 -7.30 6.01
CA LEU A 12 -5.06 -6.79 5.95
C LEU A 12 -4.09 -7.93 6.21
N VAL A 13 -3.14 -8.10 5.32
CA VAL A 13 -2.02 -9.03 5.48
C VAL A 13 -0.72 -8.24 5.45
N ILE A 14 0.14 -8.44 6.41
CA ILE A 14 1.47 -7.81 6.47
C ILE A 14 2.53 -8.85 6.16
N VAL A 15 3.24 -8.66 5.06
CA VAL A 15 4.36 -9.52 4.66
C VAL A 15 5.66 -8.87 5.11
N ALA A 16 6.24 -9.38 6.19
CA ALA A 16 7.46 -8.85 6.78
C ALA A 16 8.59 -9.89 6.77
N GLY A 17 9.83 -9.42 6.74
CA GLY A 17 11.02 -10.29 6.75
C GLY A 17 12.28 -9.54 6.33
N LYS A 18 13.43 -10.17 6.49
CA LYS A 18 14.73 -9.62 6.06
C LYS A 18 14.81 -9.48 4.54
N GLY A 19 15.79 -8.73 4.05
CA GLY A 19 16.08 -8.62 2.62
C GLY A 19 16.35 -9.99 1.98
N GLY A 20 15.86 -10.20 0.75
CA GLY A 20 16.14 -11.40 -0.05
C GLY A 20 15.35 -12.66 0.31
N VAL A 21 14.49 -12.66 1.32
CA VAL A 21 13.73 -13.86 1.75
C VAL A 21 12.47 -14.16 0.91
N GLY A 22 12.25 -13.41 -0.17
CA GLY A 22 11.11 -13.64 -1.09
C GLY A 22 9.81 -12.94 -0.72
N LYS A 23 9.83 -11.87 0.11
CA LYS A 23 8.62 -11.11 0.45
C LYS A 23 7.79 -10.72 -0.77
N THR A 24 8.42 -10.15 -1.79
CA THR A 24 7.77 -9.72 -3.03
C THR A 24 7.04 -10.86 -3.73
N THR A 25 7.69 -12.03 -3.82
CA THR A 25 7.11 -13.23 -4.42
C THR A 25 5.90 -13.72 -3.63
N VAL A 26 6.00 -13.75 -2.30
CA VAL A 26 4.90 -14.15 -1.42
C VAL A 26 3.74 -13.16 -1.54
N THR A 27 4.01 -11.85 -1.54
CA THR A 27 3.00 -10.81 -1.72
C THR A 27 2.27 -10.95 -3.06
N ALA A 28 3.00 -11.15 -4.15
CA ALA A 28 2.41 -11.35 -5.47
C ALA A 28 1.55 -12.61 -5.54
N ALA A 29 2.00 -13.71 -4.91
CA ALA A 29 1.23 -14.95 -4.85
C ALA A 29 -0.06 -14.79 -4.03
N LEU A 30 0.00 -14.14 -2.87
CA LEU A 30 -1.17 -13.84 -2.04
C LEU A 30 -2.17 -12.95 -2.77
N ALA A 31 -1.70 -11.92 -3.48
CA ALA A 31 -2.57 -11.03 -4.25
C ALA A 31 -3.30 -11.78 -5.38
N ARG A 32 -2.59 -12.64 -6.11
CA ARG A 32 -3.19 -13.48 -7.16
C ARG A 32 -4.19 -14.47 -6.58
N MET A 33 -3.88 -15.04 -5.41
CA MET A 33 -4.77 -15.96 -4.71
C MET A 33 -6.06 -15.26 -4.26
N ALA A 34 -5.96 -14.07 -3.67
CA ALA A 34 -7.11 -13.27 -3.27
C ALA A 34 -7.96 -12.85 -4.47
N ALA A 35 -7.32 -12.39 -5.55
CA ALA A 35 -8.01 -12.06 -6.80
C ALA A 35 -8.74 -13.27 -7.39
N GLY A 36 -8.12 -14.45 -7.39
CA GLY A 36 -8.75 -15.71 -7.80
C GLY A 36 -9.92 -16.13 -6.92
N ALA A 37 -9.97 -15.68 -5.67
CA ALA A 37 -11.12 -15.85 -4.78
C ALA A 37 -12.20 -14.76 -4.97
N GLY A 38 -12.05 -13.86 -5.96
CA GLY A 38 -13.00 -12.79 -6.25
C GLY A 38 -12.82 -11.53 -5.41
N LEU A 39 -11.69 -11.38 -4.71
CA LEU A 39 -11.42 -10.23 -3.84
C LEU A 39 -10.53 -9.22 -4.55
N SER A 40 -11.02 -7.99 -4.72
CA SER A 40 -10.18 -6.86 -5.15
C SER A 40 -9.04 -6.66 -4.16
N THR A 41 -7.81 -6.58 -4.66
CA THR A 41 -6.63 -6.55 -3.81
C THR A 41 -5.81 -5.29 -4.07
N LEU A 42 -5.46 -4.57 -3.01
CA LEU A 42 -4.51 -3.46 -3.06
C LEU A 42 -3.20 -3.87 -2.39
N ILE A 43 -2.11 -3.87 -3.14
CA ILE A 43 -0.76 -4.06 -2.61
C ILE A 43 -0.19 -2.69 -2.25
N VAL A 44 0.28 -2.56 -1.00
CA VAL A 44 0.96 -1.35 -0.52
C VAL A 44 2.42 -1.67 -0.28
N GLU A 45 3.27 -1.17 -1.15
CA GLU A 45 4.72 -1.30 -1.03
C GLU A 45 5.27 -0.15 -0.21
N VAL A 46 5.92 -0.46 0.92
CA VAL A 46 6.56 0.56 1.74
C VAL A 46 7.98 0.79 1.25
N GLU A 47 8.35 2.07 1.01
CA GLU A 47 9.66 2.53 0.53
C GLU A 47 10.07 2.17 -0.91
N GLY A 48 9.20 1.58 -1.71
CA GLY A 48 9.27 1.55 -3.18
C GLY A 48 10.53 0.95 -3.81
N LYS A 49 11.12 -0.10 -3.22
CA LYS A 49 12.34 -0.73 -3.74
C LYS A 49 12.20 -2.21 -4.10
N SER A 50 10.99 -2.70 -4.16
CA SER A 50 10.77 -4.11 -4.48
C SER A 50 10.63 -4.32 -5.99
N GLY A 51 10.95 -5.51 -6.45
CA GLY A 51 10.67 -5.93 -7.81
C GLY A 51 9.20 -6.31 -8.04
N LEU A 52 8.25 -5.75 -7.27
CA LEU A 52 6.84 -6.10 -7.36
C LEU A 52 6.27 -5.78 -8.75
N ALA A 53 6.55 -4.59 -9.25
CA ALA A 53 6.11 -4.16 -10.57
C ALA A 53 6.53 -5.14 -11.66
N SER A 54 7.79 -5.58 -11.66
CA SER A 54 8.31 -6.54 -12.64
C SER A 54 7.68 -7.93 -12.52
N THR A 55 7.19 -8.30 -11.33
CA THR A 55 6.48 -9.59 -11.13
C THR A 55 5.12 -9.61 -11.83
N PHE A 56 4.58 -8.44 -12.15
CA PHE A 56 3.31 -8.26 -12.86
C PHE A 56 3.48 -7.65 -14.25
N ASP A 57 4.71 -7.60 -14.78
CA ASP A 57 5.04 -6.96 -16.07
C ASP A 57 4.56 -5.49 -16.13
N ALA A 58 4.54 -4.82 -14.97
CA ALA A 58 4.09 -3.45 -14.84
C ALA A 58 5.28 -2.47 -14.79
N GLY A 59 5.01 -1.19 -15.10
CA GLY A 59 5.96 -0.10 -14.93
C GLY A 59 6.19 0.22 -13.45
N GLU A 60 7.07 1.20 -13.19
CA GLU A 60 7.40 1.63 -11.85
C GLU A 60 6.15 2.06 -11.06
N LEU A 61 6.04 1.58 -9.82
CA LEU A 61 4.95 1.96 -8.92
C LEU A 61 5.20 3.35 -8.34
N THR A 62 4.12 4.10 -8.22
CA THR A 62 4.12 5.45 -7.65
C THR A 62 3.20 5.52 -6.45
N TYR A 63 3.07 6.69 -5.86
CA TYR A 63 2.08 6.94 -4.80
C TYR A 63 0.63 6.79 -5.30
N GLN A 64 0.38 6.99 -6.59
CA GLN A 64 -0.92 6.74 -7.19
C GLN A 64 -1.13 5.23 -7.41
N GLU A 65 -2.37 4.78 -7.24
CA GLU A 65 -2.71 3.39 -7.49
C GLU A 65 -2.58 3.04 -8.97
N THR A 66 -1.88 1.95 -9.24
CA THR A 66 -1.67 1.38 -10.57
C THR A 66 -2.32 0.01 -10.64
N VAL A 67 -3.07 -0.26 -11.69
CA VAL A 67 -3.64 -1.58 -11.95
C VAL A 67 -2.53 -2.52 -12.41
N LEU A 68 -2.29 -3.57 -11.64
CA LEU A 68 -1.34 -4.63 -11.98
C LEU A 68 -2.00 -5.79 -12.73
N HIS A 69 -3.26 -6.05 -12.40
CA HIS A 69 -4.09 -7.06 -13.06
C HIS A 69 -5.52 -6.54 -13.13
N PRO A 70 -6.09 -6.36 -14.32
CA PRO A 70 -7.39 -5.71 -14.49
C PRO A 70 -8.59 -6.58 -14.06
N GLY A 71 -8.33 -7.79 -13.62
CA GLY A 71 -9.41 -8.76 -13.34
C GLY A 71 -9.93 -9.41 -14.63
N GLY A 72 -11.04 -10.13 -14.51
CA GLY A 72 -11.68 -10.87 -15.62
C GLY A 72 -11.50 -12.38 -15.50
N ALA A 73 -12.25 -13.13 -16.30
CA ALA A 73 -12.24 -14.60 -16.30
C ALA A 73 -12.37 -15.26 -14.90
N GLY A 74 -13.14 -14.61 -13.99
CA GLY A 74 -13.38 -15.13 -12.63
C GLY A 74 -12.38 -14.63 -11.57
N ALA A 75 -11.44 -13.76 -11.93
CA ALA A 75 -10.54 -13.10 -10.98
C ALA A 75 -10.89 -11.63 -10.80
N ALA A 76 -10.70 -11.10 -9.59
CA ALA A 76 -10.86 -9.69 -9.28
C ALA A 76 -9.60 -8.88 -9.66
N GLU A 77 -9.70 -7.56 -9.59
CA GLU A 77 -8.62 -6.64 -9.88
C GLU A 77 -7.52 -6.68 -8.81
N VAL A 78 -6.26 -6.58 -9.23
CA VAL A 78 -5.12 -6.33 -8.35
C VAL A 78 -4.53 -4.96 -8.68
N ARG A 79 -4.47 -4.09 -7.69
CA ARG A 79 -3.84 -2.77 -7.76
C ARG A 79 -2.64 -2.71 -6.83
N ALA A 80 -1.73 -1.82 -7.10
CA ALA A 80 -0.61 -1.54 -6.22
C ALA A 80 -0.28 -0.06 -6.17
N ARG A 81 0.35 0.35 -5.08
CA ARG A 81 0.94 1.68 -4.90
C ARG A 81 2.18 1.60 -4.02
N THR A 82 3.06 2.56 -4.18
CA THR A 82 4.14 2.80 -3.22
C THR A 82 3.67 3.78 -2.16
N LEU A 83 4.03 3.54 -0.91
CA LEU A 83 3.74 4.41 0.21
C LEU A 83 5.05 4.86 0.86
N THR A 84 5.31 6.16 0.84
CA THR A 84 6.40 6.78 1.58
C THR A 84 5.86 7.56 2.79
N PRO A 85 6.63 7.69 3.88
CA PRO A 85 6.21 8.50 5.03
C PRO A 85 5.93 9.95 4.67
N ASP A 86 6.71 10.49 3.73
CA ASP A 86 6.61 11.88 3.29
C ASP A 86 5.30 12.13 2.53
N ASP A 87 4.95 11.24 1.60
CA ASP A 87 3.68 11.31 0.87
C ASP A 87 2.48 11.14 1.82
N ALA A 88 2.58 10.20 2.77
CA ALA A 88 1.54 9.98 3.78
C ALA A 88 1.32 11.23 4.64
N LEU A 89 2.40 11.92 5.05
CA LEU A 89 2.29 13.17 5.81
C LEU A 89 1.67 14.28 4.97
N LEU A 90 2.08 14.43 3.71
CA LEU A 90 1.55 15.46 2.82
C LEU A 90 0.06 15.28 2.60
N GLU A 91 -0.40 14.05 2.35
CA GLU A 91 -1.80 13.74 2.19
C GLU A 91 -2.58 14.01 3.49
N TYR A 92 -2.05 13.57 4.64
CA TYR A 92 -2.64 13.87 5.94
C TYR A 92 -2.86 15.37 6.15
N LEU A 93 -1.88 16.20 5.84
CA LEU A 93 -1.99 17.65 5.95
C LEU A 93 -3.03 18.23 4.99
N VAL A 94 -3.11 17.70 3.78
CA VAL A 94 -4.11 18.14 2.78
C VAL A 94 -5.52 17.79 3.24
N ASP A 95 -5.73 16.58 3.74
CA ASP A 95 -7.03 16.08 4.22
C ASP A 95 -7.55 16.88 5.43
N HIS A 96 -6.63 17.40 6.25
CA HIS A 96 -6.95 18.26 7.39
C HIS A 96 -6.99 19.76 7.05
N GLY A 97 -7.07 20.11 5.76
CA GLY A 97 -7.19 21.50 5.31
C GLY A 97 -5.90 22.33 5.34
N LEU A 98 -4.77 21.71 5.64
CA LEU A 98 -3.47 22.38 5.81
C LEU A 98 -2.65 22.44 4.50
N ARG A 99 -3.31 22.58 3.35
CA ARG A 99 -2.67 22.64 2.01
C ARG A 99 -1.56 23.67 1.87
N ARG A 100 -1.68 24.83 2.55
CA ARG A 100 -0.64 25.87 2.50
C ARG A 100 0.63 25.44 3.25
N ILE A 101 0.46 24.71 4.34
CA ILE A 101 1.56 24.19 5.17
C ILE A 101 2.24 23.05 4.42
N SER A 102 1.50 22.14 3.79
CA SER A 102 2.08 21.02 3.02
C SER A 102 3.00 21.51 1.90
N LYS A 103 2.57 22.53 1.12
CA LYS A 103 3.40 23.12 0.06
C LYS A 103 4.69 23.80 0.60
N ARG A 104 4.61 24.36 1.79
CA ARG A 104 5.77 25.03 2.42
C ARG A 104 6.77 24.02 2.99
N LEU A 105 6.28 22.94 3.61
CA LEU A 105 7.09 21.83 4.12
C LEU A 105 7.91 21.15 3.01
N VAL A 106 7.26 20.85 1.87
CA VAL A 106 7.95 20.27 0.72
C VAL A 106 9.09 21.17 0.23
N ARG A 107 8.84 22.50 0.15
CA ARG A 107 9.83 23.45 -0.36
C ARG A 107 10.99 23.69 0.61
N SER A 108 10.78 23.53 1.89
CA SER A 108 11.79 23.86 2.92
C SER A 108 12.65 22.66 3.34
N GLY A 109 12.35 21.44 2.89
CA GLY A 109 13.02 20.24 3.39
C GLY A 109 12.74 19.93 4.87
N ALA A 110 11.77 20.61 5.48
CA ALA A 110 11.48 20.51 6.90
C ALA A 110 10.90 19.13 7.30
N LEU A 111 10.52 18.31 6.34
CA LEU A 111 10.06 16.94 6.58
C LEU A 111 11.14 16.10 7.26
N ASP A 112 12.39 16.22 6.82
CA ASP A 112 13.53 15.52 7.44
C ASP A 112 13.79 15.99 8.86
N VAL A 113 13.60 17.29 9.13
CA VAL A 113 13.77 17.85 10.48
C VAL A 113 12.71 17.32 11.43
N VAL A 114 11.45 17.26 10.99
CA VAL A 114 10.35 16.70 11.80
C VAL A 114 10.58 15.21 12.05
N ALA A 115 11.00 14.47 11.05
CA ALA A 115 11.29 13.04 11.18
C ALA A 115 12.46 12.73 12.12
N THR A 116 13.45 13.64 12.17
CA THR A 116 14.59 13.51 13.09
C THR A 116 14.21 13.88 14.53
N ALA A 117 13.32 14.86 14.71
CA ALA A 117 12.87 15.33 16.03
C ALA A 117 11.94 14.36 16.75
N ALA A 118 11.23 13.50 16.02
CA ALA A 118 10.26 12.56 16.59
C ALA A 118 10.49 11.14 16.03
N PRO A 119 11.37 10.33 16.66
CA PRO A 119 11.59 8.94 16.27
C PRO A 119 10.27 8.17 16.22
N GLY A 120 10.07 7.38 15.14
CA GLY A 120 8.84 6.59 14.94
C GLY A 120 7.67 7.33 14.29
N ILE A 121 7.74 8.64 14.07
CA ILE A 121 6.66 9.38 13.38
C ILE A 121 6.44 8.86 11.96
N ARG A 122 7.51 8.47 11.28
CA ARG A 122 7.45 7.88 9.93
C ARG A 122 6.64 6.59 9.93
N ASP A 123 6.86 5.72 10.91
CA ASP A 123 6.13 4.45 11.03
C ASP A 123 4.64 4.69 11.34
N ILE A 124 4.35 5.66 12.22
CA ILE A 124 2.97 6.03 12.56
C ILE A 124 2.22 6.57 11.34
N LEU A 125 2.87 7.38 10.50
CA LEU A 125 2.26 7.93 9.28
C LEU A 125 1.96 6.82 8.27
N VAL A 126 2.90 5.90 8.05
CA VAL A 126 2.70 4.74 7.18
C VAL A 126 1.55 3.86 7.69
N LEU A 127 1.56 3.49 8.97
CA LEU A 127 0.51 2.68 9.58
C LEU A 127 -0.85 3.38 9.57
N GLY A 128 -0.87 4.69 9.81
CA GLY A 128 -2.09 5.50 9.74
C GLY A 128 -2.69 5.48 8.33
N LYS A 129 -1.85 5.61 7.29
CA LYS A 129 -2.30 5.54 5.90
C LYS A 129 -2.78 4.14 5.52
N VAL A 130 -2.07 3.09 5.90
CA VAL A 130 -2.51 1.70 5.68
C VAL A 130 -3.88 1.46 6.33
N LYS A 131 -4.08 1.96 7.55
CA LYS A 131 -5.36 1.86 8.25
C LYS A 131 -6.48 2.64 7.55
N GLN A 132 -6.18 3.80 6.98
CA GLN A 132 -7.13 4.57 6.18
C GLN A 132 -7.52 3.80 4.91
N LEU A 133 -6.55 3.22 4.20
CA LEU A 133 -6.79 2.42 3.00
C LEU A 133 -7.61 1.16 3.30
N GLU A 134 -7.32 0.46 4.40
CA GLU A 134 -8.11 -0.71 4.84
C GLU A 134 -9.58 -0.32 5.08
N ARG A 135 -9.83 0.82 5.74
CA ARG A 135 -11.18 1.30 5.99
C ARG A 135 -11.91 1.74 4.73
N ALA A 136 -11.22 2.42 3.81
CA ALA A 136 -11.80 2.85 2.52
C ALA A 136 -12.16 1.64 1.65
N GLY A 137 -11.28 0.63 1.59
CA GLY A 137 -11.54 -0.61 0.84
C GLY A 137 -12.79 -1.37 1.31
N VAL A 138 -13.15 -1.24 2.57
CA VAL A 138 -14.39 -1.84 3.12
C VAL A 138 -15.65 -1.12 2.64
N ALA A 139 -15.55 0.21 2.40
CA ALA A 139 -16.72 1.01 2.00
C ALA A 139 -17.10 0.79 0.54
N ASP A 140 -16.12 0.60 -0.34
CA ASP A 140 -16.33 0.57 -1.79
C ASP A 140 -16.39 -0.85 -2.38
N HIS A 141 -15.58 -1.77 -1.90
CA HIS A 141 -15.54 -3.17 -2.37
C HIS A 141 -14.99 -4.09 -1.28
N PRO A 142 -15.51 -5.30 -1.09
CA PRO A 142 -14.86 -6.30 -0.24
C PRO A 142 -13.49 -6.61 -0.84
N GLY A 143 -12.43 -6.15 -0.18
CA GLY A 143 -11.07 -6.26 -0.66
C GLY A 143 -10.07 -6.55 0.45
N THR A 144 -8.90 -7.02 0.06
CA THR A 144 -7.76 -7.27 0.95
C THR A 144 -6.63 -6.28 0.65
N VAL A 145 -6.05 -5.69 1.69
CA VAL A 145 -4.82 -4.88 1.60
C VAL A 145 -3.63 -5.75 1.99
N LEU A 146 -2.60 -5.77 1.15
CA LEU A 146 -1.36 -6.54 1.32
C LEU A 146 -0.16 -5.63 1.49
#